data_4c6adb634b677f3add43f2008e2cfabf
#
_entry.id   4c6adb634b677f3add43f2008e2cfabf
#
_cell.length_a   1.000
_cell.length_b   1.000
_cell.length_c   1.000
_cell.angle_alpha   90.00
_cell.angle_beta   90.00
_cell.angle_gamma   90.00
#
_symmetry.space_group_name_H-M   'P 1'
#
loop_
_entity.id
_entity.type
_entity.pdbx_description
1 polymer ?
#
loop_
_entity_poly.entity_id
_entity_poly.type
_entity_poly.pdbx_seq_one_letter_code
_entity_poly.pdbx_strand_id
1 'polypeptide(L)'
;MKKIVLFLFLCLFVLDSAAVKPLKTEIRAVWLATVYGLDWPRRTATNDASRKLQQQALCEMLDKLQEANFNTVFFQARLRGDVAYRSSIEPFSYVFTGKEGGSPGYDPLAFAIEECHKRGMECHAWFVTFPLGKEEHVRKMGKKSLVKRMPQLCKKHNGEWYLDPGVPGTSDYILSLVREVVSSYDIDGIHFDYIRYPEDAKRFPDKRNYQKYGKKVSLDDWRRDNINKMVARIYDTVKAMKPWVQVSSSPLGKYNRIPEVPNAGWTAYESVFQDPSQWFRAGKQDMILPMMYYLHKNFFPFVDNWVANSNGRLIVPGLGAYRLLKEEADWTLNDLTDQIDYSRYYGGAGCAFFRAGNVLSNEKGIYDELKNNYYLYPAQLPPLKWLDDSVPHAPEEVK
;
A
#
# COMPACT_ATOMS: atom_id res chain seq x y z
N MET A 1 1.39 61.03 -51.91
CA MET A 1 2.18 59.89 -51.36
C MET A 1 1.83 59.74 -49.90
N LYS A 2 0.90 58.81 -49.58
CA LYS A 2 0.50 58.54 -48.20
C LYS A 2 1.31 57.33 -47.73
N LYS A 3 2.11 57.50 -46.66
CA LYS A 3 2.86 56.42 -45.98
C LYS A 3 1.89 55.69 -45.06
N ILE A 4 1.66 54.41 -45.37
CA ILE A 4 0.92 53.51 -44.50
C ILE A 4 1.96 52.92 -43.50
N VAL A 5 1.79 53.25 -42.20
CA VAL A 5 2.55 52.67 -41.11
C VAL A 5 1.80 51.42 -40.65
N LEU A 6 2.39 50.25 -40.92
CA LEU A 6 1.86 48.95 -40.51
C LEU A 6 2.34 48.69 -39.07
N PHE A 7 1.41 48.78 -38.05
CA PHE A 7 1.66 48.39 -36.71
C PHE A 7 1.47 46.85 -36.55
N LEU A 8 2.58 46.12 -36.45
CA LEU A 8 2.55 44.72 -36.10
C LEU A 8 2.28 44.61 -34.57
N PHE A 9 1.08 44.21 -34.18
CA PHE A 9 0.80 43.79 -32.83
C PHE A 9 1.32 42.36 -32.66
N LEU A 10 2.47 42.23 -31.98
CA LEU A 10 2.99 40.95 -31.53
C LEU A 10 2.19 40.55 -30.26
N CYS A 11 1.13 39.77 -30.42
CA CYS A 11 0.47 39.11 -29.29
C CYS A 11 1.42 38.04 -28.73
N LEU A 12 2.15 38.37 -27.69
CA LEU A 12 2.81 37.39 -26.83
C LEU A 12 1.67 36.63 -26.09
N PHE A 13 1.29 35.49 -26.62
CA PHE A 13 0.61 34.48 -25.84
C PHE A 13 1.60 33.96 -24.79
N VAL A 14 1.60 34.55 -23.62
CA VAL A 14 2.14 33.89 -22.44
C VAL A 14 1.22 32.69 -22.20
N LEU A 15 1.63 31.52 -22.61
CA LEU A 15 1.05 30.28 -22.09
C LEU A 15 1.36 30.26 -20.60
N ASP A 16 0.42 30.75 -19.79
CA ASP A 16 0.39 30.44 -18.38
C ASP A 16 0.27 28.90 -18.29
N SER A 17 1.39 28.22 -18.20
CA SER A 17 1.38 26.89 -17.66
C SER A 17 0.84 27.04 -16.24
N ALA A 18 -0.41 26.64 -16.03
CA ALA A 18 -1.03 26.71 -14.71
C ALA A 18 -0.10 25.95 -13.76
N ALA A 19 0.69 26.68 -13.00
CA ALA A 19 1.62 26.09 -12.05
C ALA A 19 0.82 25.21 -11.10
N VAL A 20 1.23 23.96 -10.95
CA VAL A 20 0.59 23.02 -10.03
C VAL A 20 0.55 23.64 -8.64
N LYS A 21 -0.65 23.88 -8.09
CA LYS A 21 -0.78 24.51 -6.78
C LYS A 21 -0.22 23.60 -5.70
N PRO A 22 0.81 24.02 -4.96
CA PRO A 22 1.38 23.20 -3.91
C PRO A 22 0.37 22.99 -2.78
N LEU A 23 0.20 21.73 -2.35
CA LEU A 23 -0.63 21.40 -1.19
C LEU A 23 0.21 21.49 0.09
N LYS A 24 -0.34 22.12 1.13
CA LYS A 24 0.30 22.19 2.45
C LYS A 24 0.26 20.85 3.17
N THR A 25 -0.80 20.07 2.96
CA THR A 25 -1.02 18.74 3.55
C THR A 25 -1.35 17.75 2.46
N GLU A 26 -0.57 16.67 2.38
CA GLU A 26 -0.75 15.62 1.37
C GLU A 26 0.06 14.38 1.73
N ILE A 27 -0.52 13.19 1.59
CA ILE A 27 0.23 11.93 1.64
C ILE A 27 0.89 11.70 0.28
N ARG A 28 2.22 11.59 0.29
CA ARG A 28 3.07 11.34 -0.87
C ARG A 28 3.79 10.04 -0.66
N ALA A 29 3.19 8.95 -1.10
CA ALA A 29 3.61 7.63 -0.69
C ALA A 29 4.11 6.74 -1.84
N VAL A 30 4.95 5.78 -1.49
CA VAL A 30 5.32 4.67 -2.37
C VAL A 30 5.17 3.34 -1.64
N TRP A 31 4.83 2.28 -2.38
CA TRP A 31 5.06 0.91 -1.94
C TRP A 31 6.48 0.48 -2.31
N LEU A 32 7.27 0.09 -1.31
CA LEU A 32 8.60 -0.48 -1.49
C LEU A 32 8.51 -2.00 -1.34
N ALA A 33 8.54 -2.71 -2.47
CA ALA A 33 8.34 -4.14 -2.54
C ALA A 33 9.64 -4.91 -2.29
N THR A 34 9.64 -5.78 -1.29
CA THR A 34 10.76 -6.67 -1.01
C THR A 34 10.62 -8.05 -1.65
N VAL A 35 9.38 -8.49 -1.93
CA VAL A 35 9.12 -9.79 -2.56
C VAL A 35 9.89 -9.92 -3.88
N TYR A 36 10.56 -11.05 -4.05
CA TYR A 36 11.41 -11.35 -5.21
C TYR A 36 12.55 -10.34 -5.46
N GLY A 37 12.84 -9.45 -4.50
CA GLY A 37 13.79 -8.35 -4.67
C GLY A 37 13.35 -7.32 -5.72
N LEU A 38 12.06 -7.12 -5.90
CA LEU A 38 11.49 -6.23 -6.94
C LEU A 38 12.02 -4.80 -6.84
N ASP A 39 11.99 -4.21 -5.65
CA ASP A 39 12.60 -2.91 -5.40
C ASP A 39 13.90 -3.09 -4.60
N TRP A 40 13.81 -3.77 -3.48
CA TRP A 40 14.89 -4.03 -2.55
C TRP A 40 14.63 -5.29 -1.73
N PRO A 41 15.67 -6.11 -1.38
CA PRO A 41 17.05 -5.98 -1.83
C PRO A 41 17.25 -6.65 -3.20
N ARG A 42 18.07 -6.04 -4.04
CA ARG A 42 18.48 -6.64 -5.32
C ARG A 42 19.73 -7.51 -5.20
N ARG A 43 20.35 -7.53 -4.02
CA ARG A 43 21.55 -8.32 -3.70
C ARG A 43 21.37 -9.01 -2.37
N THR A 44 21.86 -10.24 -2.25
CA THR A 44 21.81 -11.00 -1.00
C THR A 44 22.94 -10.60 -0.06
N ALA A 45 22.66 -10.53 1.25
CA ALA A 45 23.62 -10.29 2.30
C ALA A 45 24.21 -11.63 2.79
N THR A 46 25.41 -11.97 2.34
CA THR A 46 26.09 -13.23 2.70
C THR A 46 27.32 -13.03 3.58
N ASN A 47 27.81 -11.79 3.66
CA ASN A 47 28.95 -11.35 4.48
C ASN A 47 28.79 -9.85 4.81
N ASP A 48 29.72 -9.29 5.60
CA ASP A 48 29.64 -7.89 6.04
C ASP A 48 29.69 -6.87 4.89
N ALA A 49 30.48 -7.13 3.86
CA ALA A 49 30.58 -6.26 2.70
C ALA A 49 29.24 -6.24 1.91
N SER A 50 28.69 -7.42 1.61
CA SER A 50 27.41 -7.50 0.90
C SER A 50 26.22 -6.97 1.74
N ARG A 51 26.28 -7.08 3.07
CA ARG A 51 25.32 -6.46 3.99
C ARG A 51 25.34 -4.94 3.89
N LYS A 52 26.53 -4.33 3.95
CA LYS A 52 26.69 -2.87 3.81
C LYS A 52 26.18 -2.38 2.47
N LEU A 53 26.47 -3.08 1.37
CA LEU A 53 25.96 -2.74 0.04
C LEU A 53 24.42 -2.86 -0.04
N GLN A 54 23.85 -3.85 0.63
CA GLN A 54 22.39 -4.01 0.69
C GLN A 54 21.74 -2.85 1.45
N GLN A 55 22.30 -2.45 2.59
CA GLN A 55 21.84 -1.31 3.38
C GLN A 55 22.00 0.02 2.63
N GLN A 56 23.18 0.25 2.02
CA GLN A 56 23.46 1.44 1.23
C GLN A 56 22.45 1.62 0.08
N ALA A 57 22.10 0.53 -0.62
CA ALA A 57 21.12 0.59 -1.70
C ALA A 57 19.72 1.05 -1.23
N LEU A 58 19.32 0.72 0.00
CA LEU A 58 18.08 1.25 0.58
C LEU A 58 18.23 2.74 0.89
N CYS A 59 19.33 3.16 1.50
CA CYS A 59 19.59 4.57 1.77
C CYS A 59 19.54 5.42 0.49
N GLU A 60 20.18 4.97 -0.58
CA GLU A 60 20.16 5.66 -1.89
C GLU A 60 18.73 5.79 -2.47
N MET A 61 17.89 4.78 -2.30
CA MET A 61 16.48 4.88 -2.69
C MET A 61 15.71 5.89 -1.84
N LEU A 62 15.91 5.87 -0.52
CA LEU A 62 15.24 6.78 0.40
C LEU A 62 15.73 8.22 0.24
N ASP A 63 17.02 8.45 -0.06
CA ASP A 63 17.57 9.77 -0.38
C ASP A 63 16.84 10.39 -1.58
N LYS A 64 16.67 9.64 -2.66
CA LYS A 64 15.91 10.08 -3.84
C LYS A 64 14.44 10.35 -3.54
N LEU A 65 13.80 9.53 -2.71
CA LEU A 65 12.42 9.80 -2.30
C LEU A 65 12.31 11.08 -1.48
N GLN A 66 13.26 11.33 -0.57
CA GLN A 66 13.34 12.57 0.20
C GLN A 66 13.57 13.78 -0.72
N GLU A 67 14.49 13.69 -1.69
CA GLU A 67 14.73 14.75 -2.68
C GLU A 67 13.47 15.14 -3.47
N ALA A 68 12.57 14.19 -3.70
CA ALA A 68 11.28 14.42 -4.37
C ALA A 68 10.14 14.68 -3.37
N ASN A 69 10.43 15.02 -2.11
CA ASN A 69 9.47 15.35 -1.08
C ASN A 69 8.38 14.27 -0.85
N PHE A 70 8.71 12.99 -1.01
CA PHE A 70 7.89 11.90 -0.49
C PHE A 70 7.94 11.92 1.04
N ASN A 71 6.83 11.53 1.68
CA ASN A 71 6.72 11.58 3.13
C ASN A 71 6.25 10.27 3.78
N THR A 72 5.93 9.25 2.97
CA THR A 72 5.43 7.95 3.48
C THR A 72 5.96 6.79 2.64
N VAL A 73 6.48 5.76 3.30
CA VAL A 73 6.95 4.51 2.68
C VAL A 73 6.19 3.33 3.25
N PHE A 74 5.47 2.59 2.40
CA PHE A 74 4.91 1.29 2.74
C PHE A 74 5.97 0.22 2.49
N PHE A 75 6.74 -0.12 3.53
CA PHE A 75 7.83 -1.10 3.44
C PHE A 75 7.29 -2.52 3.58
N GLN A 76 7.48 -3.38 2.57
CA GLN A 76 6.97 -4.75 2.59
C GLN A 76 7.71 -5.59 3.64
N ALA A 77 7.13 -5.65 4.84
CA ALA A 77 7.66 -6.35 6.00
C ALA A 77 7.28 -7.83 6.05
N ARG A 78 6.05 -8.19 5.61
CA ARG A 78 5.60 -9.58 5.48
C ARG A 78 5.27 -9.90 4.03
N LEU A 79 5.88 -10.96 3.48
CA LEU A 79 5.79 -11.29 2.08
C LEU A 79 4.78 -12.43 1.84
N ARG A 80 5.22 -13.70 1.93
CA ARG A 80 4.40 -14.89 1.62
C ARG A 80 4.59 -15.99 2.67
N GLY A 81 4.30 -15.67 3.94
CA GLY A 81 4.57 -16.55 5.08
C GLY A 81 6.03 -16.51 5.52
N ASP A 82 6.73 -15.48 5.11
CA ASP A 82 8.09 -15.10 5.46
C ASP A 82 8.18 -13.58 5.60
N VAL A 83 9.20 -13.09 6.28
CA VAL A 83 9.26 -11.71 6.75
C VAL A 83 10.61 -11.04 6.49
N ALA A 84 10.61 -9.71 6.57
CA ALA A 84 11.75 -8.80 6.47
C ALA A 84 12.19 -8.25 7.85
N TYR A 85 11.95 -8.99 8.93
CA TYR A 85 12.29 -8.56 10.28
C TYR A 85 12.60 -9.76 11.18
N ARG A 86 13.14 -9.51 12.36
CA ARG A 86 13.39 -10.57 13.35
C ARG A 86 12.07 -11.01 13.98
N SER A 87 11.55 -12.14 13.49
CA SER A 87 10.31 -12.71 13.98
C SER A 87 10.56 -14.03 14.73
N SER A 88 9.80 -14.23 15.78
CA SER A 88 9.69 -15.51 16.50
C SER A 88 8.65 -16.45 15.83
N ILE A 89 7.84 -15.92 14.91
CA ILE A 89 6.67 -16.58 14.33
C ILE A 89 6.91 -17.07 12.90
N GLU A 90 7.45 -16.20 12.02
CA GLU A 90 7.73 -16.52 10.62
C GLU A 90 9.23 -16.38 10.30
N PRO A 91 9.77 -17.18 9.36
CA PRO A 91 11.19 -17.12 9.01
C PRO A 91 11.53 -15.88 8.21
N PHE A 92 12.79 -15.46 8.24
CA PHE A 92 13.30 -14.49 7.26
C PHE A 92 13.07 -14.95 5.84
N SER A 93 12.68 -14.02 4.97
CA SER A 93 12.57 -14.29 3.55
C SER A 93 13.93 -14.55 2.92
N TYR A 94 13.95 -15.50 1.98
CA TYR A 94 15.15 -15.85 1.22
C TYR A 94 15.73 -14.67 0.42
N VAL A 95 14.93 -13.66 0.11
CA VAL A 95 15.37 -12.52 -0.70
C VAL A 95 16.55 -11.78 -0.07
N PHE A 96 16.68 -11.82 1.25
CA PHE A 96 17.77 -11.14 1.96
C PHE A 96 19.12 -11.87 1.89
N THR A 97 19.11 -13.20 1.82
CA THR A 97 20.33 -13.99 1.92
C THR A 97 20.51 -15.07 0.84
N GLY A 98 19.48 -15.30 0.02
CA GLY A 98 19.39 -16.43 -0.91
C GLY A 98 19.01 -17.76 -0.24
N LYS A 99 18.78 -17.77 1.08
CA LYS A 99 18.45 -18.99 1.85
C LYS A 99 17.17 -18.79 2.66
N GLU A 100 16.23 -19.73 2.57
CA GLU A 100 14.99 -19.70 3.35
C GLU A 100 15.27 -19.65 4.85
N GLY A 101 14.77 -18.59 5.51
CA GLY A 101 14.99 -18.32 6.92
C GLY A 101 16.43 -18.01 7.31
N GLY A 102 17.27 -17.62 6.34
CA GLY A 102 18.61 -17.14 6.59
C GLY A 102 18.59 -15.72 7.14
N SER A 103 19.30 -15.48 8.25
CA SER A 103 19.44 -14.14 8.80
C SER A 103 20.44 -13.31 7.98
N PRO A 104 20.08 -12.07 7.55
CA PRO A 104 21.02 -11.18 6.87
C PRO A 104 22.05 -10.54 7.81
N GLY A 105 21.98 -10.85 9.12
CA GLY A 105 22.87 -10.31 10.15
C GLY A 105 22.49 -8.93 10.65
N TYR A 106 21.37 -8.39 10.21
CA TYR A 106 20.73 -7.17 10.71
C TYR A 106 19.20 -7.35 10.65
N ASP A 107 18.44 -6.37 11.09
CA ASP A 107 16.98 -6.35 10.98
C ASP A 107 16.55 -5.39 9.86
N PRO A 108 16.06 -5.89 8.72
CA PRO A 108 15.70 -5.04 7.58
C PRO A 108 14.58 -4.04 7.88
N LEU A 109 13.56 -4.41 8.66
CA LEU A 109 12.48 -3.50 9.02
C LEU A 109 12.96 -2.42 9.98
N ALA A 110 13.69 -2.79 11.03
CA ALA A 110 14.25 -1.81 11.97
C ALA A 110 15.15 -0.80 11.24
N PHE A 111 15.99 -1.28 10.32
CA PHE A 111 16.84 -0.44 9.50
C PHE A 111 16.03 0.49 8.59
N ALA A 112 14.99 -0.02 7.94
CA ALA A 112 14.12 0.81 7.08
C ALA A 112 13.40 1.91 7.87
N ILE A 113 12.88 1.61 9.07
CA ILE A 113 12.25 2.58 9.95
C ILE A 113 13.23 3.69 10.33
N GLU A 114 14.40 3.31 10.84
CA GLU A 114 15.44 4.26 11.24
C GLU A 114 15.83 5.20 10.08
N GLU A 115 16.03 4.63 8.89
CA GLU A 115 16.45 5.40 7.71
C GLU A 115 15.32 6.28 7.12
N CYS A 116 14.05 5.84 7.22
CA CYS A 116 12.90 6.70 6.88
C CYS A 116 12.79 7.88 7.85
N HIS A 117 12.85 7.63 9.17
CA HIS A 117 12.74 8.67 10.20
C HIS A 117 13.86 9.71 10.11
N LYS A 118 15.12 9.31 9.82
CA LYS A 118 16.24 10.24 9.56
C LYS A 118 15.93 11.20 8.42
N ARG A 119 15.06 10.84 7.49
CA ARG A 119 14.68 11.64 6.32
C ARG A 119 13.31 12.32 6.47
N GLY A 120 12.69 12.26 7.66
CA GLY A 120 11.37 12.84 7.92
C GLY A 120 10.23 12.14 7.20
N MET A 121 10.37 10.86 6.88
CA MET A 121 9.34 10.04 6.25
C MET A 121 8.75 9.04 7.24
N GLU A 122 7.42 8.83 7.19
CA GLU A 122 6.78 7.72 7.87
C GLU A 122 7.15 6.37 7.21
N CYS A 123 7.31 5.33 8.05
CA CYS A 123 7.55 3.95 7.62
C CYS A 123 6.40 3.05 8.11
N HIS A 124 5.57 2.62 7.17
CA HIS A 124 4.46 1.71 7.46
C HIS A 124 4.87 0.26 7.15
N ALA A 125 4.71 -0.64 8.11
CA ALA A 125 4.96 -2.06 7.89
C ALA A 125 3.86 -2.65 6.99
N TRP A 126 4.20 -2.98 5.75
CA TRP A 126 3.27 -3.55 4.77
C TRP A 126 3.24 -5.08 4.85
N PHE A 127 2.05 -5.63 5.10
CA PHE A 127 1.76 -7.05 5.24
C PHE A 127 0.96 -7.59 4.08
N VAL A 128 1.48 -8.56 3.35
CA VAL A 128 0.70 -9.43 2.46
C VAL A 128 -0.02 -10.44 3.35
N THR A 129 -1.36 -10.32 3.50
CA THR A 129 -2.08 -10.93 4.62
C THR A 129 -2.31 -12.44 4.47
N PHE A 130 -2.97 -12.89 3.39
CA PHE A 130 -3.34 -14.30 3.27
C PHE A 130 -2.47 -15.14 2.35
N PRO A 131 -1.88 -14.64 1.26
CA PRO A 131 -1.02 -15.43 0.40
C PRO A 131 0.19 -16.02 1.14
N LEU A 132 0.47 -17.31 0.88
CA LEU A 132 1.63 -18.04 1.39
C LEU A 132 2.57 -18.50 0.25
N GLY A 133 2.24 -18.13 -0.99
CA GLY A 133 3.05 -18.35 -2.18
C GLY A 133 2.73 -19.64 -2.94
N LYS A 134 3.43 -19.78 -4.08
CA LYS A 134 3.31 -20.95 -4.94
C LYS A 134 3.84 -22.22 -4.25
N GLU A 135 3.40 -23.37 -4.74
CA GLU A 135 3.84 -24.67 -4.26
C GLU A 135 5.36 -24.81 -4.15
N GLU A 136 6.08 -24.26 -5.13
CA GLU A 136 7.55 -24.31 -5.15
C GLU A 136 8.16 -23.54 -3.96
N HIS A 137 7.63 -22.34 -3.65
CA HIS A 137 8.06 -21.56 -2.50
C HIS A 137 7.84 -22.31 -1.19
N VAL A 138 6.63 -22.84 -0.99
CA VAL A 138 6.29 -23.65 0.19
C VAL A 138 7.20 -24.88 0.32
N ARG A 139 7.51 -25.54 -0.80
CA ARG A 139 8.42 -26.69 -0.81
C ARG A 139 9.85 -26.29 -0.43
N LYS A 140 10.36 -25.16 -0.92
CA LYS A 140 11.69 -24.63 -0.56
C LYS A 140 11.78 -24.25 0.91
N MET A 141 10.74 -23.66 1.47
CA MET A 141 10.65 -23.34 2.91
C MET A 141 10.65 -24.63 3.80
N GLY A 142 10.18 -25.74 3.27
CA GLY A 142 10.16 -27.04 3.96
C GLY A 142 9.41 -26.98 5.32
N LYS A 143 10.06 -27.43 6.39
CA LYS A 143 9.49 -27.44 7.75
C LYS A 143 9.22 -26.03 8.31
N LYS A 144 9.83 -24.98 7.76
CA LYS A 144 9.62 -23.58 8.18
C LYS A 144 8.31 -23.01 7.64
N SER A 145 7.76 -23.57 6.55
CA SER A 145 6.53 -23.08 5.95
C SER A 145 5.33 -23.23 6.89
N LEU A 146 4.45 -22.23 6.89
CA LEU A 146 3.21 -22.28 7.67
C LEU A 146 2.31 -23.46 7.27
N VAL A 147 2.33 -23.83 5.99
CA VAL A 147 1.58 -24.98 5.46
C VAL A 147 1.98 -26.29 6.15
N LYS A 148 3.24 -26.42 6.56
CA LYS A 148 3.73 -27.59 7.31
C LYS A 148 3.51 -27.46 8.82
N ARG A 149 3.61 -26.24 9.36
CA ARG A 149 3.48 -26.00 10.81
C ARG A 149 2.02 -25.95 11.28
N MET A 150 1.14 -25.37 10.46
CA MET A 150 -0.28 -25.16 10.79
C MET A 150 -1.19 -25.45 9.57
N PRO A 151 -1.18 -26.70 9.04
CA PRO A 151 -1.90 -27.06 7.81
C PRO A 151 -3.42 -26.82 7.90
N GLN A 152 -3.99 -26.83 9.12
CA GLN A 152 -5.41 -26.58 9.36
C GLN A 152 -5.84 -25.16 9.02
N LEU A 153 -4.90 -24.19 8.98
CA LEU A 153 -5.18 -22.79 8.61
C LEU A 153 -5.06 -22.56 7.11
N CYS A 154 -4.51 -23.53 6.35
CA CYS A 154 -4.06 -23.31 4.98
C CYS A 154 -4.97 -23.99 3.96
N LYS A 155 -5.12 -23.35 2.80
CA LYS A 155 -5.81 -23.89 1.62
C LYS A 155 -4.95 -23.66 0.38
N LYS A 156 -4.98 -24.67 -0.52
CA LYS A 156 -4.39 -24.53 -1.85
C LYS A 156 -5.48 -24.15 -2.84
N HIS A 157 -5.24 -23.10 -3.63
CA HIS A 157 -6.15 -22.62 -4.66
C HIS A 157 -5.35 -22.14 -5.87
N ASN A 158 -5.70 -22.60 -7.07
CA ASN A 158 -5.04 -22.25 -8.33
C ASN A 158 -3.49 -22.32 -8.30
N GLY A 159 -2.95 -23.36 -7.66
CA GLY A 159 -1.49 -23.58 -7.59
C GLY A 159 -0.75 -22.80 -6.50
N GLU A 160 -1.44 -21.95 -5.77
CA GLU A 160 -0.89 -21.17 -4.64
C GLU A 160 -1.52 -21.58 -3.30
N TRP A 161 -0.80 -21.34 -2.23
CA TRP A 161 -1.26 -21.53 -0.86
C TRP A 161 -1.71 -20.22 -0.22
N TYR A 162 -2.77 -20.32 0.56
CA TYR A 162 -3.38 -19.19 1.26
C TYR A 162 -3.74 -19.58 2.70
N LEU A 163 -3.69 -18.63 3.61
CA LEU A 163 -4.45 -18.72 4.85
C LEU A 163 -5.95 -18.67 4.50
N ASP A 164 -6.74 -19.51 5.18
CA ASP A 164 -8.20 -19.54 5.02
C ASP A 164 -8.85 -18.54 6.00
N PRO A 165 -9.42 -17.41 5.52
CA PRO A 165 -10.05 -16.43 6.40
C PRO A 165 -11.22 -16.98 7.21
N GLY A 166 -11.86 -18.06 6.72
CA GLY A 166 -13.00 -18.71 7.36
C GLY A 166 -12.64 -19.63 8.52
N VAL A 167 -11.35 -19.81 8.83
CA VAL A 167 -10.90 -20.55 10.00
C VAL A 167 -10.64 -19.59 11.16
N PRO A 168 -11.31 -19.69 12.32
CA PRO A 168 -11.12 -18.76 13.44
C PRO A 168 -9.65 -18.56 13.87
N GLY A 169 -8.84 -19.62 13.89
CA GLY A 169 -7.42 -19.55 14.21
C GLY A 169 -6.57 -18.73 13.23
N THR A 170 -7.05 -18.48 12.01
CA THR A 170 -6.36 -17.61 11.05
C THR A 170 -6.26 -16.17 11.57
N SER A 171 -7.35 -15.65 12.12
CA SER A 171 -7.36 -14.31 12.70
C SER A 171 -6.40 -14.22 13.90
N ASP A 172 -6.37 -15.24 14.77
CA ASP A 172 -5.45 -15.27 15.93
C ASP A 172 -3.99 -15.31 15.47
N TYR A 173 -3.70 -16.06 14.43
CA TYR A 173 -2.37 -16.12 13.82
C TYR A 173 -1.91 -14.76 13.28
N ILE A 174 -2.75 -14.09 12.47
CA ILE A 174 -2.43 -12.76 11.94
C ILE A 174 -2.25 -11.76 13.09
N LEU A 175 -3.11 -11.80 14.11
CA LEU A 175 -2.97 -10.92 15.28
C LEU A 175 -1.69 -11.16 16.07
N SER A 176 -1.15 -12.39 16.10
CA SER A 176 0.14 -12.65 16.74
C SER A 176 1.29 -11.91 16.03
N LEU A 177 1.29 -11.89 14.68
CA LEU A 177 2.25 -11.14 13.88
C LEU A 177 2.08 -9.62 14.04
N VAL A 178 0.83 -9.14 14.09
CA VAL A 178 0.52 -7.71 14.32
C VAL A 178 1.08 -7.28 15.67
N ARG A 179 0.81 -8.06 16.73
CA ARG A 179 1.34 -7.77 18.08
C ARG A 179 2.86 -7.77 18.11
N GLU A 180 3.49 -8.74 17.46
CA GLU A 180 4.95 -8.83 17.37
C GLU A 180 5.54 -7.55 16.77
N VAL A 181 5.01 -7.07 15.64
CA VAL A 181 5.54 -5.88 14.97
C VAL A 181 5.20 -4.60 15.75
N VAL A 182 3.96 -4.43 16.17
CA VAL A 182 3.54 -3.21 16.90
C VAL A 182 4.27 -3.05 18.22
N SER A 183 4.54 -4.16 18.94
CA SER A 183 5.27 -4.08 20.22
C SER A 183 6.78 -3.85 20.05
N SER A 184 7.37 -4.38 18.97
CA SER A 184 8.82 -4.47 18.84
C SER A 184 9.45 -3.36 17.98
N TYR A 185 8.64 -2.66 17.18
CA TYR A 185 9.13 -1.67 16.21
C TYR A 185 8.43 -0.32 16.38
N ASP A 186 9.15 0.75 16.06
CA ASP A 186 8.64 2.12 16.06
C ASP A 186 8.07 2.47 14.68
N ILE A 187 7.07 1.70 14.27
CA ILE A 187 6.35 1.94 13.01
C ILE A 187 5.34 3.08 13.15
N ASP A 188 5.17 3.89 12.13
CA ASP A 188 4.14 4.93 12.06
C ASP A 188 2.78 4.36 11.68
N GLY A 189 2.78 3.25 10.93
CA GLY A 189 1.58 2.55 10.53
C GLY A 189 1.81 1.07 10.22
N ILE A 190 0.71 0.34 10.13
CA ILE A 190 0.66 -1.03 9.63
C ILE A 190 -0.35 -1.10 8.48
N HIS A 191 0.08 -1.66 7.36
CA HIS A 191 -0.65 -1.67 6.10
C HIS A 191 -0.96 -3.09 5.64
N PHE A 192 -2.23 -3.38 5.34
CA PHE A 192 -2.68 -4.72 4.95
C PHE A 192 -3.05 -4.78 3.49
N ASP A 193 -2.24 -5.53 2.74
CA ASP A 193 -2.50 -5.91 1.37
C ASP A 193 -2.99 -7.36 1.31
N TYR A 194 -3.72 -7.72 0.26
CA TYR A 194 -4.30 -9.06 0.12
C TYR A 194 -5.12 -9.51 1.33
N ILE A 195 -5.72 -8.55 2.09
CA ILE A 195 -6.70 -8.86 3.13
C ILE A 195 -8.05 -9.15 2.46
N ARG A 196 -8.06 -10.20 1.65
CA ARG A 196 -9.15 -10.59 0.75
C ARG A 196 -9.03 -12.05 0.33
N TYR A 197 -10.12 -12.62 -0.12
CA TYR A 197 -10.07 -13.90 -0.79
C TYR A 197 -9.27 -13.78 -2.11
N PRO A 198 -8.67 -14.90 -2.61
CA PRO A 198 -7.89 -14.88 -3.84
C PRO A 198 -8.76 -14.62 -5.07
N GLU A 199 -8.10 -14.44 -6.21
CA GLU A 199 -8.78 -14.44 -7.50
C GLU A 199 -9.54 -15.75 -7.71
N ASP A 200 -10.67 -15.67 -8.43
CA ASP A 200 -11.61 -16.81 -8.58
C ASP A 200 -12.13 -17.35 -7.22
N ALA A 201 -12.37 -16.42 -6.28
CA ALA A 201 -12.75 -16.73 -4.91
C ALA A 201 -14.00 -17.61 -4.79
N LYS A 202 -14.87 -17.59 -5.80
CA LYS A 202 -16.08 -18.46 -5.81
C LYS A 202 -15.73 -19.96 -5.75
N ARG A 203 -14.55 -20.35 -6.25
CA ARG A 203 -14.02 -21.72 -6.22
C ARG A 203 -13.07 -21.97 -5.04
N PHE A 204 -12.90 -21.02 -4.15
CA PHE A 204 -12.03 -21.22 -2.97
C PHE A 204 -12.54 -22.40 -2.12
N PRO A 205 -11.66 -23.32 -1.67
CA PRO A 205 -12.09 -24.59 -1.08
C PRO A 205 -12.44 -24.48 0.42
N ASP A 206 -13.33 -23.57 0.79
CA ASP A 206 -13.77 -23.27 2.15
C ASP A 206 -15.16 -23.82 2.51
N LYS A 207 -15.83 -24.52 1.60
CA LYS A 207 -17.20 -25.04 1.79
C LYS A 207 -17.38 -25.82 3.10
N ARG A 208 -16.39 -26.64 3.48
CA ARG A 208 -16.43 -27.39 4.75
C ARG A 208 -16.41 -26.47 5.97
N ASN A 209 -15.61 -25.41 5.92
CA ASN A 209 -15.51 -24.42 6.99
C ASN A 209 -16.78 -23.58 7.06
N TYR A 210 -17.36 -23.20 5.92
CA TYR A 210 -18.67 -22.55 5.86
C TYR A 210 -19.75 -23.43 6.50
N GLN A 211 -19.80 -24.73 6.19
CA GLN A 211 -20.74 -25.65 6.81
C GLN A 211 -20.60 -25.72 8.33
N LYS A 212 -19.38 -25.59 8.84
CA LYS A 212 -19.10 -25.65 10.28
C LYS A 212 -19.36 -24.34 10.99
N TYR A 213 -19.01 -23.21 10.39
CA TYR A 213 -18.96 -21.90 11.06
C TYR A 213 -19.92 -20.85 10.49
N GLY A 214 -20.47 -21.04 9.26
CA GLY A 214 -21.15 -20.00 8.49
C GLY A 214 -22.64 -20.21 8.20
N LYS A 215 -23.23 -21.31 8.59
CA LYS A 215 -24.59 -21.76 8.15
C LYS A 215 -25.75 -20.76 8.32
N LYS A 216 -25.57 -19.67 9.05
CA LYS A 216 -26.66 -18.72 9.37
C LYS A 216 -26.86 -17.64 8.31
N VAL A 217 -25.92 -17.48 7.39
CA VAL A 217 -25.92 -16.45 6.34
C VAL A 217 -25.47 -17.06 5.01
N SER A 218 -25.56 -16.32 3.89
CA SER A 218 -25.06 -16.78 2.60
C SER A 218 -23.54 -17.00 2.65
N LEU A 219 -23.01 -17.85 1.76
CA LEU A 219 -21.55 -18.09 1.67
C LEU A 219 -20.77 -16.79 1.40
N ASP A 220 -21.30 -15.94 0.53
CA ASP A 220 -20.65 -14.68 0.16
C ASP A 220 -20.65 -13.68 1.34
N ASP A 221 -21.75 -13.60 2.09
CA ASP A 221 -21.82 -12.76 3.29
C ASP A 221 -20.93 -13.29 4.40
N TRP A 222 -20.86 -14.61 4.58
CA TRP A 222 -19.95 -15.22 5.53
C TRP A 222 -18.48 -14.94 5.21
N ARG A 223 -18.10 -14.96 3.93
CA ARG A 223 -16.75 -14.61 3.50
C ARG A 223 -16.42 -13.14 3.80
N ARG A 224 -17.34 -12.22 3.48
CA ARG A 224 -17.19 -10.80 3.83
C ARG A 224 -17.09 -10.58 5.33
N ASP A 225 -17.94 -11.24 6.11
CA ASP A 225 -17.94 -11.14 7.56
C ASP A 225 -16.63 -11.63 8.20
N ASN A 226 -16.02 -12.70 7.67
CA ASN A 226 -14.70 -13.15 8.12
C ASN A 226 -13.63 -12.07 7.93
N ILE A 227 -13.61 -11.40 6.79
CA ILE A 227 -12.69 -10.30 6.52
C ILE A 227 -13.01 -9.10 7.43
N ASN A 228 -14.27 -8.70 7.52
CA ASN A 228 -14.70 -7.56 8.34
C ASN A 228 -14.32 -7.75 9.82
N LYS A 229 -14.55 -8.93 10.38
CA LYS A 229 -14.15 -9.27 11.75
C LYS A 229 -12.65 -9.22 11.96
N MET A 230 -11.88 -9.71 10.99
CA MET A 230 -10.42 -9.65 11.06
C MET A 230 -9.92 -8.21 11.03
N VAL A 231 -10.41 -7.37 10.12
CA VAL A 231 -10.08 -5.95 10.03
C VAL A 231 -10.39 -5.23 11.35
N ALA A 232 -11.56 -5.47 11.92
CA ALA A 232 -11.95 -4.87 13.20
C ALA A 232 -11.00 -5.31 14.33
N ARG A 233 -10.71 -6.61 14.44
CA ARG A 233 -9.79 -7.14 15.47
C ARG A 233 -8.37 -6.59 15.34
N ILE A 234 -7.87 -6.44 14.10
CA ILE A 234 -6.56 -5.83 13.84
C ILE A 234 -6.56 -4.40 14.35
N TYR A 235 -7.54 -3.58 13.92
CA TYR A 235 -7.64 -2.18 14.33
C TYR A 235 -7.68 -2.04 15.85
N ASP A 236 -8.58 -2.76 16.51
CA ASP A 236 -8.74 -2.70 17.95
C ASP A 236 -7.46 -3.13 18.69
N THR A 237 -6.77 -4.17 18.18
CA THR A 237 -5.50 -4.61 18.75
C THR A 237 -4.41 -3.55 18.62
N VAL A 238 -4.25 -2.95 17.44
CA VAL A 238 -3.24 -1.90 17.21
C VAL A 238 -3.52 -0.69 18.08
N LYS A 239 -4.77 -0.19 18.09
CA LYS A 239 -5.14 1.01 18.85
C LYS A 239 -5.05 0.80 20.39
N ALA A 240 -5.30 -0.41 20.86
CA ALA A 240 -5.10 -0.74 22.27
C ALA A 240 -3.61 -0.78 22.69
N MET A 241 -2.71 -1.08 21.75
CA MET A 241 -1.27 -1.15 22.04
C MET A 241 -0.57 0.20 21.83
N LYS A 242 -0.80 0.82 20.65
CA LYS A 242 -0.23 2.10 20.24
C LYS A 242 -1.29 2.91 19.50
N PRO A 243 -2.06 3.79 20.16
CA PRO A 243 -3.19 4.50 19.56
C PRO A 243 -2.81 5.34 18.33
N TRP A 244 -1.57 5.87 18.29
CA TRP A 244 -1.05 6.70 17.22
C TRP A 244 -0.66 5.93 15.95
N VAL A 245 -0.39 4.60 16.05
CA VAL A 245 -0.02 3.80 14.87
C VAL A 245 -1.21 3.71 13.93
N GLN A 246 -1.00 4.14 12.69
CA GLN A 246 -2.03 4.14 11.65
C GLN A 246 -2.33 2.72 11.16
N VAL A 247 -3.60 2.42 10.91
CA VAL A 247 -4.05 1.14 10.30
C VAL A 247 -4.64 1.41 8.94
N SER A 248 -4.04 0.82 7.91
CA SER A 248 -4.45 1.01 6.53
C SER A 248 -4.55 -0.29 5.74
N SER A 249 -5.26 -0.25 4.62
CA SER A 249 -5.39 -1.40 3.71
C SER A 249 -5.42 -0.95 2.25
N SER A 250 -5.00 -1.86 1.34
CA SER A 250 -5.09 -1.70 -0.11
C SER A 250 -6.14 -2.64 -0.73
N PRO A 251 -7.43 -2.28 -0.75
CA PRO A 251 -8.45 -3.03 -1.45
C PRO A 251 -8.32 -2.88 -2.97
N LEU A 252 -9.10 -3.69 -3.73
CA LEU A 252 -9.24 -3.46 -5.15
C LEU A 252 -9.78 -2.06 -5.43
N GLY A 253 -9.26 -1.43 -6.47
CA GLY A 253 -9.57 -0.04 -6.81
C GLY A 253 -11.04 0.25 -7.12
N LYS A 254 -11.81 -0.75 -7.54
CA LYS A 254 -13.26 -0.67 -7.70
C LYS A 254 -13.93 -1.34 -6.51
N TYR A 255 -14.60 -0.54 -5.67
CA TYR A 255 -15.30 -1.10 -4.51
C TYR A 255 -16.43 -2.04 -4.94
N ASN A 256 -17.38 -1.52 -5.73
CA ASN A 256 -18.52 -2.26 -6.26
C ASN A 256 -18.95 -1.63 -7.59
N ARG A 257 -20.03 -2.09 -8.18
CA ARG A 257 -20.68 -1.43 -9.32
C ARG A 257 -21.21 -0.06 -8.88
N ILE A 258 -21.09 0.92 -9.75
CA ILE A 258 -21.63 2.27 -9.55
C ILE A 258 -22.50 2.64 -10.75
N PRO A 259 -23.42 3.59 -10.62
CA PRO A 259 -24.33 3.96 -11.74
C PRO A 259 -23.59 4.33 -13.02
N GLU A 260 -22.46 5.04 -12.90
CA GLU A 260 -21.62 5.47 -14.02
C GLU A 260 -20.89 4.31 -14.70
N VAL A 261 -20.67 3.21 -13.95
CA VAL A 261 -19.96 2.01 -14.43
C VAL A 261 -20.69 0.75 -13.97
N PRO A 262 -21.88 0.46 -14.52
CA PRO A 262 -22.70 -0.68 -14.09
C PRO A 262 -22.04 -2.04 -14.37
N ASN A 263 -21.13 -2.09 -15.35
CA ASN A 263 -20.33 -3.27 -15.68
C ASN A 263 -18.88 -3.09 -15.19
N ALA A 264 -18.70 -2.89 -13.87
CA ALA A 264 -17.41 -2.64 -13.28
C ALA A 264 -16.41 -3.82 -13.39
N GLY A 265 -16.91 -5.03 -13.69
CA GLY A 265 -16.09 -6.23 -13.79
C GLY A 265 -15.61 -6.70 -12.42
N TRP A 266 -14.30 -6.78 -12.22
CA TRP A 266 -13.70 -7.27 -10.99
C TRP A 266 -13.71 -6.18 -9.90
N THR A 267 -14.45 -6.45 -8.79
CA THR A 267 -14.67 -5.50 -7.68
C THR A 267 -14.25 -6.09 -6.34
N ALA A 268 -13.99 -5.21 -5.37
CA ALA A 268 -13.64 -5.61 -4.01
C ALA A 268 -14.77 -6.41 -3.35
N TYR A 269 -16.00 -5.91 -3.45
CA TYR A 269 -17.16 -6.46 -2.75
C TYR A 269 -17.62 -7.81 -3.30
N GLU A 270 -17.81 -7.91 -4.63
CA GLU A 270 -18.39 -9.09 -5.26
C GLU A 270 -17.35 -10.17 -5.59
N SER A 271 -16.12 -9.77 -5.96
CA SER A 271 -15.16 -10.71 -6.53
C SER A 271 -14.22 -11.32 -5.49
N VAL A 272 -13.86 -10.56 -4.46
CA VAL A 272 -12.86 -10.98 -3.45
C VAL A 272 -13.32 -10.77 -2.02
N PHE A 273 -14.60 -10.44 -1.82
CA PHE A 273 -15.30 -10.35 -0.53
C PHE A 273 -14.68 -9.33 0.45
N GLN A 274 -14.13 -8.21 -0.06
CA GLN A 274 -13.76 -7.06 0.74
C GLN A 274 -14.94 -6.11 0.87
N ASP A 275 -15.21 -5.59 2.08
CA ASP A 275 -16.23 -4.58 2.32
C ASP A 275 -15.66 -3.33 3.03
N PRO A 276 -14.82 -2.55 2.33
CA PRO A 276 -14.21 -1.35 2.91
C PRO A 276 -15.22 -0.31 3.40
N SER A 277 -16.41 -0.23 2.77
CA SER A 277 -17.47 0.65 3.23
C SER A 277 -17.92 0.27 4.66
N GLN A 278 -18.03 -1.02 4.96
CA GLN A 278 -18.31 -1.49 6.32
C GLN A 278 -17.17 -1.15 7.28
N TRP A 279 -15.90 -1.26 6.83
CA TRP A 279 -14.75 -0.93 7.67
C TRP A 279 -14.75 0.55 8.08
N PHE A 280 -15.08 1.44 7.14
CA PHE A 280 -15.22 2.88 7.41
C PHE A 280 -16.40 3.19 8.33
N ARG A 281 -17.58 2.63 8.07
CA ARG A 281 -18.75 2.83 8.95
C ARG A 281 -18.49 2.36 10.36
N ALA A 282 -17.73 1.29 10.52
CA ALA A 282 -17.33 0.76 11.83
C ALA A 282 -16.14 1.53 12.46
N GLY A 283 -15.52 2.48 11.73
CA GLY A 283 -14.35 3.21 12.20
C GLY A 283 -13.09 2.36 12.37
N LYS A 284 -12.95 1.29 11.57
CA LYS A 284 -11.87 0.29 11.72
C LYS A 284 -10.76 0.40 10.69
N GLN A 285 -10.59 1.56 10.09
CA GLN A 285 -9.46 1.95 9.24
C GLN A 285 -9.17 3.42 9.44
N ASP A 286 -7.90 3.80 9.43
CA ASP A 286 -7.49 5.21 9.43
C ASP A 286 -7.36 5.71 7.98
N MET A 287 -6.89 4.85 7.09
CA MET A 287 -6.63 5.17 5.70
C MET A 287 -6.93 3.97 4.81
N ILE A 288 -7.42 4.20 3.61
CA ILE A 288 -7.53 3.19 2.56
C ILE A 288 -6.82 3.65 1.30
N LEU A 289 -6.03 2.74 0.73
CA LEU A 289 -5.28 2.94 -0.49
C LEU A 289 -5.83 2.02 -1.59
N PRO A 290 -6.94 2.36 -2.24
CA PRO A 290 -7.51 1.51 -3.28
C PRO A 290 -6.53 1.37 -4.45
N MET A 291 -6.27 0.13 -4.91
CA MET A 291 -5.36 -0.16 -6.02
C MET A 291 -6.02 0.22 -7.36
N MET A 292 -5.88 1.48 -7.76
CA MET A 292 -6.59 2.07 -8.89
C MET A 292 -5.74 2.10 -10.17
N TYR A 293 -5.22 0.95 -10.58
CA TYR A 293 -4.33 0.79 -11.75
C TYR A 293 -5.12 0.71 -13.07
N TYR A 294 -6.02 1.67 -13.28
CA TYR A 294 -6.97 1.75 -14.39
C TYR A 294 -6.93 3.15 -15.00
N LEU A 295 -7.52 3.32 -16.21
CA LEU A 295 -7.67 4.62 -16.87
C LEU A 295 -9.14 5.07 -16.97
N HIS A 296 -9.32 6.37 -17.11
CA HIS A 296 -10.57 7.04 -17.49
C HIS A 296 -11.79 6.61 -16.65
N LYS A 297 -12.84 6.10 -17.31
CA LYS A 297 -14.09 5.67 -16.64
C LYS A 297 -13.91 4.59 -15.57
N ASN A 298 -12.79 3.89 -15.57
CA ASN A 298 -12.47 2.89 -14.55
C ASN A 298 -11.67 3.49 -13.38
N PHE A 299 -11.25 4.75 -13.46
CA PHE A 299 -10.52 5.46 -12.42
C PHE A 299 -11.38 6.57 -11.81
N PHE A 300 -11.71 7.60 -12.59
CA PHE A 300 -12.28 8.86 -12.09
C PHE A 300 -13.56 8.68 -11.27
N PRO A 301 -14.62 8.02 -11.74
CA PRO A 301 -15.85 7.86 -10.95
C PRO A 301 -15.64 7.04 -9.66
N PHE A 302 -14.62 6.19 -9.65
CA PHE A 302 -14.31 5.41 -8.46
C PHE A 302 -13.56 6.22 -7.40
N VAL A 303 -12.77 7.24 -7.77
CA VAL A 303 -12.22 8.21 -6.80
C VAL A 303 -13.36 8.90 -6.05
N ASP A 304 -14.35 9.42 -6.80
CA ASP A 304 -15.53 10.07 -6.21
C ASP A 304 -16.28 9.13 -5.27
N ASN A 305 -16.48 7.88 -5.72
CA ASN A 305 -17.15 6.87 -4.92
C ASN A 305 -16.37 6.54 -3.62
N TRP A 306 -15.04 6.42 -3.68
CA TRP A 306 -14.22 6.17 -2.51
C TRP A 306 -14.28 7.34 -1.52
N VAL A 307 -14.12 8.57 -1.98
CA VAL A 307 -14.15 9.77 -1.13
C VAL A 307 -15.52 9.98 -0.51
N ALA A 308 -16.59 9.87 -1.29
CA ALA A 308 -17.97 10.00 -0.80
C ALA A 308 -18.34 8.97 0.29
N ASN A 309 -17.75 7.78 0.25
CA ASN A 309 -18.02 6.71 1.21
C ASN A 309 -16.93 6.56 2.29
N SER A 310 -16.00 7.49 2.40
CA SER A 310 -14.85 7.43 3.32
C SER A 310 -15.23 7.56 4.80
N ASN A 311 -16.40 8.08 5.10
CA ASN A 311 -16.83 8.41 6.47
C ASN A 311 -15.79 9.29 7.23
N GLY A 312 -15.19 10.25 6.49
CA GLY A 312 -14.17 11.17 7.02
C GLY A 312 -12.77 10.57 7.20
N ARG A 313 -12.54 9.34 6.78
CA ARG A 313 -11.22 8.69 6.81
C ARG A 313 -10.42 9.03 5.54
N LEU A 314 -9.10 8.81 5.58
CA LEU A 314 -8.22 9.18 4.49
C LEU A 314 -8.35 8.20 3.30
N ILE A 315 -8.58 8.76 2.11
CA ILE A 315 -8.52 8.04 0.84
C ILE A 315 -7.26 8.47 0.11
N VAL A 316 -6.40 7.50 -0.20
CA VAL A 316 -5.14 7.71 -0.91
C VAL A 316 -5.13 6.79 -2.14
N PRO A 317 -5.59 7.25 -3.30
CA PRO A 317 -5.59 6.44 -4.51
C PRO A 317 -4.21 5.86 -4.81
N GLY A 318 -4.17 4.55 -5.04
CA GLY A 318 -2.98 3.83 -5.48
C GLY A 318 -2.82 3.95 -6.99
N LEU A 319 -1.73 4.53 -7.44
CA LEU A 319 -1.42 4.78 -8.84
C LEU A 319 -0.39 3.79 -9.37
N GLY A 320 -0.62 3.29 -10.57
CA GLY A 320 0.21 2.27 -11.18
C GLY A 320 1.40 2.85 -11.96
N ALA A 321 2.47 3.31 -11.28
CA ALA A 321 3.67 3.80 -11.97
C ALA A 321 4.31 2.75 -12.90
N TYR A 322 4.17 1.46 -12.60
CA TYR A 322 4.64 0.37 -13.46
C TYR A 322 3.92 0.31 -14.81
N ARG A 323 2.71 0.89 -14.90
CA ARG A 323 1.93 0.95 -16.16
C ARG A 323 2.56 1.86 -17.22
N LEU A 324 3.51 2.72 -16.83
CA LEU A 324 4.32 3.50 -17.78
C LEU A 324 5.24 2.63 -18.62
N LEU A 325 5.65 1.46 -18.11
CA LEU A 325 6.50 0.53 -18.83
C LEU A 325 5.80 0.03 -20.10
N LYS A 326 6.55 -0.02 -21.20
CA LYS A 326 6.04 -0.45 -22.52
C LYS A 326 5.51 -1.89 -22.50
N GLU A 327 6.19 -2.77 -21.77
CA GLU A 327 5.82 -4.19 -21.62
C GLU A 327 4.58 -4.42 -20.74
N GLU A 328 4.15 -3.40 -19.98
CA GLU A 328 2.97 -3.51 -19.09
C GLU A 328 1.70 -2.93 -19.72
N ALA A 329 1.65 -1.62 -19.96
CA ALA A 329 0.47 -0.98 -20.54
C ALA A 329 0.79 0.28 -21.35
N ASP A 330 2.05 0.69 -21.36
CA ASP A 330 2.58 1.82 -22.11
C ASP A 330 1.80 3.15 -21.88
N TRP A 331 1.33 3.38 -20.62
CA TRP A 331 0.66 4.63 -20.28
C TRP A 331 1.57 5.83 -20.51
N THR A 332 0.96 6.97 -20.83
CA THR A 332 1.67 8.24 -20.91
C THR A 332 1.90 8.83 -19.52
N LEU A 333 2.82 9.79 -19.42
CA LEU A 333 2.99 10.56 -18.19
C LEU A 333 1.69 11.28 -17.81
N ASN A 334 0.97 11.85 -18.78
CA ASN A 334 -0.29 12.55 -18.56
C ASN A 334 -1.37 11.64 -17.97
N ASP A 335 -1.39 10.35 -18.28
CA ASP A 335 -2.34 9.42 -17.67
C ASP A 335 -2.18 9.36 -16.13
N LEU A 336 -0.95 9.49 -15.61
CA LEU A 336 -0.71 9.54 -14.16
C LEU A 336 -0.90 10.93 -13.58
N THR A 337 -0.49 11.99 -14.27
CA THR A 337 -0.67 13.36 -13.77
C THR A 337 -2.14 13.74 -13.69
N ASP A 338 -2.96 13.38 -14.68
CA ASP A 338 -4.42 13.55 -14.63
C ASP A 338 -5.04 12.83 -13.44
N GLN A 339 -4.52 11.66 -13.06
CA GLN A 339 -4.97 10.91 -11.89
C GLN A 339 -4.61 11.62 -10.58
N ILE A 340 -3.42 12.24 -10.49
CA ILE A 340 -3.02 13.03 -9.33
C ILE A 340 -3.92 14.27 -9.21
N ASP A 341 -4.09 15.00 -10.29
CA ASP A 341 -4.91 16.22 -10.30
C ASP A 341 -6.36 15.94 -9.93
N TYR A 342 -6.93 14.88 -10.52
CA TYR A 342 -8.29 14.46 -10.18
C TYR A 342 -8.42 14.08 -8.71
N SER A 343 -7.48 13.29 -8.19
CA SER A 343 -7.48 12.87 -6.79
C SER A 343 -7.41 14.07 -5.85
N ARG A 344 -6.57 15.07 -6.16
CA ARG A 344 -6.45 16.33 -5.40
C ARG A 344 -7.73 17.14 -5.43
N TYR A 345 -8.34 17.25 -6.62
CA TYR A 345 -9.56 18.05 -6.81
C TYR A 345 -10.77 17.48 -6.06
N TYR A 346 -10.92 16.16 -6.06
CA TYR A 346 -12.07 15.46 -5.47
C TYR A 346 -11.87 15.02 -4.00
N GLY A 347 -10.84 15.50 -3.33
CA GLY A 347 -10.67 15.34 -1.89
C GLY A 347 -9.94 14.07 -1.47
N GLY A 348 -9.17 13.49 -2.36
CA GLY A 348 -8.17 12.50 -1.97
C GLY A 348 -7.11 13.12 -1.05
N ALA A 349 -6.65 12.35 -0.06
CA ALA A 349 -5.67 12.81 0.92
C ALA A 349 -4.22 12.81 0.37
N GLY A 350 -4.03 12.45 -0.88
CA GLY A 350 -2.76 12.29 -1.57
C GLY A 350 -2.77 11.09 -2.50
N CYS A 351 -1.60 10.60 -2.91
CA CYS A 351 -1.44 9.43 -3.77
C CYS A 351 -0.33 8.51 -3.28
N ALA A 352 -0.46 7.21 -3.59
CA ALA A 352 0.57 6.22 -3.36
C ALA A 352 0.94 5.53 -4.68
N PHE A 353 2.23 5.43 -5.00
CA PHE A 353 2.67 4.86 -6.27
C PHE A 353 3.11 3.40 -6.11
N PHE A 354 2.58 2.54 -6.92
CA PHE A 354 3.04 1.17 -7.05
C PHE A 354 3.92 1.06 -8.31
N ARG A 355 5.26 0.92 -8.16
CA ARG A 355 6.02 0.76 -6.92
C ARG A 355 7.23 1.71 -6.91
N ALA A 356 7.95 1.80 -5.79
CA ALA A 356 9.08 2.71 -5.60
C ALA A 356 10.11 2.62 -6.74
N GLY A 357 10.51 1.42 -7.15
CA GLY A 357 11.48 1.23 -8.22
C GLY A 357 11.05 1.81 -9.57
N ASN A 358 9.74 1.80 -9.89
CA ASN A 358 9.23 2.38 -11.14
C ASN A 358 9.20 3.90 -11.11
N VAL A 359 8.96 4.51 -9.95
CA VAL A 359 9.10 5.97 -9.79
C VAL A 359 10.56 6.36 -9.91
N LEU A 360 11.45 5.68 -9.17
CA LEU A 360 12.87 6.02 -9.09
C LEU A 360 13.66 5.73 -10.38
N SER A 361 13.15 4.86 -11.26
CA SER A 361 13.72 4.65 -12.60
C SER A 361 13.42 5.80 -13.57
N ASN A 362 12.56 6.74 -13.15
CA ASN A 362 12.15 7.90 -13.93
C ASN A 362 11.51 7.55 -15.28
N GLU A 363 10.75 6.45 -15.31
CA GLU A 363 10.08 6.02 -16.54
C GLU A 363 9.17 7.13 -17.08
N LYS A 364 9.35 7.48 -18.36
CA LYS A 364 8.68 8.62 -19.02
C LYS A 364 8.76 9.96 -18.27
N GLY A 365 9.74 10.13 -17.39
CA GLY A 365 9.96 11.38 -16.66
C GLY A 365 9.14 11.54 -15.39
N ILE A 366 8.50 10.49 -14.87
CA ILE A 366 7.62 10.57 -13.69
C ILE A 366 8.33 11.08 -12.44
N TYR A 367 9.57 10.67 -12.19
CA TYR A 367 10.32 11.14 -11.03
C TYR A 367 10.60 12.64 -11.11
N ASP A 368 11.05 13.12 -12.27
CA ASP A 368 11.34 14.53 -12.51
C ASP A 368 10.07 15.37 -12.43
N GLU A 369 8.94 14.89 -12.96
CA GLU A 369 7.63 15.54 -12.89
C GLU A 369 7.16 15.70 -11.45
N LEU A 370 7.27 14.64 -10.64
CA LEU A 370 6.92 14.70 -9.23
C LEU A 370 7.83 15.67 -8.49
N LYS A 371 9.14 15.54 -8.63
CA LYS A 371 10.16 16.34 -7.92
C LYS A 371 10.06 17.82 -8.25
N ASN A 372 9.94 18.17 -9.54
CA ASN A 372 10.08 19.55 -10.01
C ASN A 372 8.75 20.30 -10.11
N ASN A 373 7.60 19.58 -10.12
CA ASN A 373 6.28 20.18 -10.28
C ASN A 373 5.34 19.80 -9.14
N TYR A 374 4.89 18.54 -9.06
CA TYR A 374 3.83 18.13 -8.12
C TYR A 374 4.26 18.20 -6.67
N TYR A 375 5.51 17.84 -6.37
CA TYR A 375 6.09 17.76 -5.02
C TYR A 375 7.24 18.74 -4.81
N LEU A 376 7.25 19.83 -5.55
CA LEU A 376 8.31 20.87 -5.50
C LEU A 376 8.58 21.36 -4.07
N TYR A 377 7.55 21.44 -3.23
CA TYR A 377 7.66 21.83 -1.81
C TYR A 377 7.23 20.68 -0.90
N PRO A 378 7.82 20.56 0.31
CA PRO A 378 7.37 19.58 1.29
C PRO A 378 5.88 19.74 1.63
N ALA A 379 5.22 18.66 1.97
CA ALA A 379 3.86 18.65 2.49
C ALA A 379 3.81 17.94 3.85
N GLN A 380 3.01 18.49 4.76
CA GLN A 380 2.68 17.84 6.02
C GLN A 380 1.73 16.67 5.78
N LEU A 381 1.74 15.70 6.67
CA LEU A 381 0.74 14.63 6.68
C LEU A 381 -0.61 15.16 7.16
N PRO A 382 -1.73 14.70 6.59
CA PRO A 382 -3.05 15.08 7.07
C PRO A 382 -3.29 14.62 8.51
N PRO A 383 -3.88 15.46 9.39
CA PRO A 383 -4.19 15.07 10.75
C PRO A 383 -5.27 13.98 10.79
N LEU A 384 -5.14 13.06 11.73
CA LEU A 384 -6.11 11.99 12.00
C LEU A 384 -7.14 12.45 13.01
N LYS A 385 -8.05 13.35 12.60
CA LYS A 385 -9.03 14.05 13.47
C LYS A 385 -9.92 13.14 14.31
N TRP A 386 -10.11 11.88 13.91
CA TRP A 386 -10.88 10.89 14.67
C TRP A 386 -10.08 10.23 15.80
N LEU A 387 -8.76 10.43 15.86
CA LEU A 387 -7.92 9.97 16.97
C LEU A 387 -7.66 11.09 17.97
N ASP A 388 -7.43 12.30 17.47
CA ASP A 388 -7.19 13.48 18.28
C ASP A 388 -7.67 14.73 17.51
N ASP A 389 -8.63 15.45 18.08
CA ASP A 389 -9.18 16.70 17.53
C ASP A 389 -8.34 17.93 17.94
N SER A 390 -7.32 17.76 18.81
CA SER A 390 -6.44 18.84 19.21
C SER A 390 -5.59 19.29 18.02
N VAL A 391 -5.69 20.57 17.67
CA VAL A 391 -4.74 21.20 16.75
C VAL A 391 -3.45 21.40 17.53
N PRO A 392 -2.29 20.86 17.08
CA PRO A 392 -1.02 21.18 17.71
C PRO A 392 -0.85 22.69 17.79
N HIS A 393 -0.51 23.20 18.97
CA HIS A 393 -0.13 24.62 19.09
C HIS A 393 1.08 24.89 18.21
N ALA A 394 1.08 26.04 17.52
CA ALA A 394 2.28 26.49 16.83
C ALA A 394 3.45 26.52 17.83
N PRO A 395 4.66 26.09 17.42
CA PRO A 395 5.83 26.23 18.27
C PRO A 395 5.92 27.66 18.80
N GLU A 396 6.12 27.84 20.11
CA GLU A 396 6.40 29.15 20.66
C GLU A 396 7.70 29.66 19.99
N GLU A 397 7.67 30.88 19.45
CA GLU A 397 8.86 31.49 18.92
C GLU A 397 9.91 31.53 20.04
N VAL A 398 11.01 30.82 19.85
CA VAL A 398 12.18 30.92 20.74
C VAL A 398 12.73 32.32 20.54
N LYS A 399 12.45 33.21 21.50
CA LYS A 399 12.99 34.58 21.54
C LYS A 399 14.51 34.56 21.83
#